data_490bbbc0f99936bd2e0d72c6fd6e8889
#
_entry.id   490bbbc0f99936bd2e0d72c6fd6e8889
#
_cell.length_a   1.000
_cell.length_b   1.000
_cell.length_c   1.000
_cell.angle_alpha   90.00
_cell.angle_beta   90.00
_cell.angle_gamma   90.00
#
_symmetry.space_group_name_H-M   'P 1'
#
loop_
_entity.id
_entity.type
_entity.pdbx_description
1 polymer ?
#
loop_
_entity_poly.entity_id
_entity_poly.type
_entity_poly.pdbx_seq_one_letter_code
_entity_poly.pdbx_strand_id
1 'polypeptide(L)'
;MRNIRLLLLLTILLFPCISVNAEDIFLQSGKKITGTAAAENEYNYYGIKATASNYIAITVKTTNKENLIFDICDENKEVIASEVSVPNKGTVYHKATKGKTYFLRVKGVVGNTHTISYKMKDITAPKYAKKYNYTFTNASFMNENSAAFVKIKAGYAGILQLMFTTNNEVNVKFVDKNKKTNLSGIIATKDHAFAGIGTRAKKTVYAKIWNAEGTNVGVTSIKGLKYQIRSVGTSNGGSKGSARSLVKGRYLETFVPAGKTITSWYKVKVSKKQKVSFTIESRMLQNKGKQLHLYICNSSGKKLNSDPIVIDGETTVVYKKKYKMEYPVKTFGTTAKFPEGTYYIKVESKTKTSSGAYRIKWE
;
A
#
# COMPACT_ATOMS: atom_id res chain seq x y z
N MET A 1 46.58 -1.85 85.40
CA MET A 1 45.33 -1.35 84.84
C MET A 1 45.46 -1.39 83.30
N ARG A 2 44.84 -2.37 82.67
CA ARG A 2 44.99 -2.62 81.21
C ARG A 2 43.72 -2.20 80.50
N ASN A 3 43.85 -1.22 79.63
CA ASN A 3 42.72 -0.75 78.74
C ASN A 3 42.49 -1.78 77.68
N ILE A 4 41.34 -2.40 77.66
CA ILE A 4 40.83 -3.24 76.56
C ILE A 4 40.11 -2.33 75.60
N ARG A 5 40.69 -2.08 74.44
CA ARG A 5 39.98 -1.41 73.29
C ARG A 5 39.12 -2.45 72.59
N LEU A 6 37.82 -2.26 72.67
CA LEU A 6 36.87 -3.06 71.94
C LEU A 6 36.87 -2.60 70.48
N LEU A 7 37.40 -3.43 69.62
CA LEU A 7 37.38 -3.19 68.16
C LEU A 7 36.06 -3.74 67.58
N LEU A 8 35.12 -2.83 67.29
CA LEU A 8 33.87 -3.19 66.67
C LEU A 8 34.15 -3.43 65.19
N LEU A 9 34.18 -4.70 64.74
CA LEU A 9 34.29 -5.09 63.35
C LEU A 9 32.91 -4.94 62.69
N LEU A 10 32.73 -3.84 61.95
CA LEU A 10 31.53 -3.63 61.13
C LEU A 10 31.68 -4.47 59.85
N THR A 11 31.19 -5.67 59.84
CA THR A 11 31.06 -6.52 58.64
C THR A 11 29.90 -5.97 57.79
N ILE A 12 30.22 -5.14 56.80
CA ILE A 12 29.30 -4.77 55.75
C ILE A 12 29.09 -6.05 54.93
N LEU A 13 27.96 -6.73 55.12
CA LEU A 13 27.45 -7.75 54.23
C LEU A 13 27.08 -7.07 52.90
N LEU A 14 28.01 -7.06 51.97
CA LEU A 14 27.71 -6.83 50.56
C LEU A 14 26.86 -8.01 50.08
N PHE A 15 25.56 -7.88 50.17
CA PHE A 15 24.66 -8.71 49.40
C PHE A 15 24.93 -8.37 47.91
N PRO A 16 25.45 -9.32 47.12
CA PRO A 16 25.41 -9.09 45.69
C PRO A 16 23.93 -8.91 45.33
N CYS A 17 23.54 -7.76 44.79
CA CYS A 17 22.31 -7.61 44.07
C CYS A 17 22.31 -8.65 42.95
N ILE A 18 21.84 -9.86 43.24
CA ILE A 18 21.52 -10.84 42.22
C ILE A 18 20.35 -10.19 41.48
N SER A 19 20.64 -9.53 40.36
CA SER A 19 19.60 -9.20 39.40
C SER A 19 19.00 -10.53 38.97
N VAL A 20 17.85 -10.87 39.54
CA VAL A 20 17.05 -11.98 39.04
C VAL A 20 16.67 -11.58 37.65
N ASN A 21 17.42 -12.02 36.66
CA ASN A 21 17.01 -11.97 35.29
C ASN A 21 15.70 -12.76 35.22
N ALA A 22 14.57 -12.07 35.08
CA ALA A 22 13.30 -12.72 34.86
C ALA A 22 13.49 -13.62 33.64
N GLU A 23 13.25 -14.93 33.81
CA GLU A 23 13.35 -15.90 32.70
C GLU A 23 12.51 -15.42 31.55
N ASP A 24 13.08 -15.43 30.34
CA ASP A 24 12.38 -15.04 29.12
C ASP A 24 11.18 -15.95 28.88
N ILE A 25 9.99 -15.37 28.89
CA ILE A 25 8.74 -16.13 28.69
C ILE A 25 8.48 -16.25 27.18
N PHE A 26 8.72 -17.43 26.62
CA PHE A 26 8.44 -17.67 25.21
C PHE A 26 6.95 -17.90 24.95
N LEU A 27 6.36 -17.05 24.11
CA LEU A 27 4.97 -17.13 23.69
C LEU A 27 4.78 -18.29 22.68
N GLN A 28 3.70 -19.04 22.83
CA GLN A 28 3.23 -20.00 21.83
C GLN A 28 2.16 -19.35 20.94
N SER A 29 2.24 -19.59 19.63
CA SER A 29 1.28 -19.01 18.67
C SER A 29 -0.17 -19.37 19.01
N GLY A 30 -1.00 -18.35 19.18
CA GLY A 30 -2.41 -18.48 19.53
C GLY A 30 -2.71 -18.73 21.01
N LYS A 31 -1.71 -19.00 21.84
CA LYS A 31 -1.89 -19.08 23.29
C LYS A 31 -1.83 -17.69 23.92
N LYS A 32 -2.58 -17.51 25.00
CA LYS A 32 -2.56 -16.28 25.80
C LYS A 32 -1.68 -16.48 27.00
N ILE A 33 -0.88 -15.49 27.33
CA ILE A 33 -0.13 -15.42 28.58
C ILE A 33 -0.60 -14.18 29.31
N THR A 34 -0.87 -14.32 30.60
CA THR A 34 -1.20 -13.21 31.51
C THR A 34 0.04 -12.89 32.31
N GLY A 35 0.42 -11.62 32.29
CA GLY A 35 1.48 -11.07 33.13
C GLY A 35 0.93 -10.01 34.06
N THR A 36 1.45 -9.94 35.25
CA THR A 36 1.34 -8.77 36.11
C THR A 36 2.51 -7.86 35.81
N ALA A 37 2.29 -6.56 35.91
CA ALA A 37 3.39 -5.62 35.81
C ALA A 37 4.39 -5.89 36.93
N ALA A 38 5.65 -5.98 36.57
CA ALA A 38 6.77 -5.95 37.49
C ALA A 38 6.76 -4.63 38.29
N ALA A 39 7.60 -4.52 39.30
CA ALA A 39 7.74 -3.28 40.05
C ALA A 39 8.07 -2.10 39.09
N GLU A 40 7.86 -0.89 39.53
CA GLU A 40 8.12 0.34 38.78
C GLU A 40 9.57 0.32 38.23
N ASN A 41 9.73 0.48 36.90
CA ASN A 41 10.99 0.40 36.16
C ASN A 41 11.56 -1.00 35.85
N GLU A 42 10.86 -2.08 36.14
CA GLU A 42 11.21 -3.41 35.64
C GLU A 42 10.54 -3.70 34.29
N TYR A 43 11.16 -4.55 33.48
CA TYR A 43 10.66 -4.97 32.19
C TYR A 43 10.37 -6.47 32.16
N ASN A 44 9.18 -6.83 31.69
CA ASN A 44 8.89 -8.21 31.32
C ASN A 44 9.22 -8.45 29.86
N TYR A 45 9.97 -9.53 29.57
CA TYR A 45 10.33 -9.92 28.22
C TYR A 45 9.51 -11.13 27.76
N TYR A 46 8.81 -10.97 26.63
CA TYR A 46 8.05 -12.05 26.01
C TYR A 46 8.66 -12.38 24.66
N GLY A 47 9.28 -13.58 24.54
CA GLY A 47 9.94 -14.04 23.34
C GLY A 47 8.95 -14.58 22.30
N ILE A 48 9.14 -14.22 21.04
CA ILE A 48 8.37 -14.69 19.89
C ILE A 48 9.33 -15.21 18.84
N LYS A 49 9.29 -16.51 18.53
CA LYS A 49 10.02 -17.08 17.40
C LYS A 49 9.19 -17.02 16.13
N ALA A 50 9.62 -16.28 15.12
CA ALA A 50 8.90 -16.12 13.86
C ALA A 50 8.99 -17.39 13.01
N THR A 51 7.85 -18.05 12.76
CA THR A 51 7.76 -19.27 11.97
C THR A 51 7.61 -19.02 10.46
N ALA A 52 7.35 -17.76 10.07
CA ALA A 52 7.20 -17.34 8.68
C ALA A 52 7.69 -15.89 8.48
N SER A 53 8.10 -15.55 7.24
CA SER A 53 8.44 -14.18 6.86
C SER A 53 7.18 -13.39 6.45
N ASN A 54 6.36 -13.05 7.42
CA ASN A 54 5.16 -12.22 7.29
C ASN A 54 5.00 -11.31 8.52
N TYR A 55 3.80 -11.15 9.09
CA TYR A 55 3.59 -10.26 10.24
C TYR A 55 3.32 -11.05 11.51
N ILE A 56 3.96 -10.64 12.60
CA ILE A 56 3.54 -10.99 13.96
C ILE A 56 2.36 -10.08 14.30
N ALA A 57 1.16 -10.63 14.45
CA ALA A 57 -0.01 -9.94 14.96
C ALA A 57 -0.04 -10.11 16.48
N ILE A 58 0.37 -9.09 17.21
CA ILE A 58 0.43 -9.04 18.67
C ILE A 58 -0.90 -8.48 19.17
N THR A 59 -1.65 -9.28 19.92
CA THR A 59 -2.93 -8.87 20.51
C THR A 59 -2.79 -8.74 22.02
N VAL A 60 -3.23 -7.61 22.53
CA VAL A 60 -3.16 -7.29 23.96
C VAL A 60 -4.54 -7.07 24.56
N LYS A 61 -4.65 -7.32 25.87
CA LYS A 61 -5.79 -6.94 26.70
C LYS A 61 -5.26 -6.49 28.06
N THR A 62 -5.69 -5.33 28.57
CA THR A 62 -5.32 -4.79 29.88
C THR A 62 -6.54 -4.78 30.81
N THR A 63 -6.33 -4.90 32.10
CA THR A 63 -7.42 -4.89 33.10
C THR A 63 -7.93 -3.48 33.38
N ASN A 64 -7.08 -2.48 33.42
CA ASN A 64 -7.39 -1.07 33.61
C ASN A 64 -7.97 -0.36 32.37
N LYS A 65 -8.17 -1.07 31.29
CA LYS A 65 -8.67 -0.56 29.98
C LYS A 65 -7.76 0.47 29.29
N GLU A 66 -6.58 0.76 29.80
CA GLU A 66 -5.59 1.64 29.18
C GLU A 66 -4.83 0.96 28.06
N ASN A 67 -4.09 1.75 27.28
CA ASN A 67 -3.18 1.21 26.27
C ASN A 67 -2.05 0.44 26.95
N LEU A 68 -1.63 -0.68 26.38
CA LEU A 68 -0.38 -1.31 26.71
C LEU A 68 0.72 -0.68 25.85
N ILE A 69 1.77 -0.20 26.51
CA ILE A 69 2.96 0.34 25.85
C ILE A 69 4.10 -0.65 26.04
N PHE A 70 4.78 -0.99 24.95
CA PHE A 70 5.92 -1.89 24.97
C PHE A 70 6.87 -1.56 23.82
N ASP A 71 8.09 -2.03 23.93
CA ASP A 71 9.03 -2.00 22.82
C ASP A 71 9.10 -3.39 22.15
N ILE A 72 9.46 -3.41 20.89
CA ILE A 72 9.83 -4.64 20.21
C ILE A 72 11.35 -4.64 20.05
N CYS A 73 11.98 -5.71 20.47
CA CYS A 73 13.41 -5.89 20.42
C CYS A 73 13.77 -7.06 19.49
N ASP A 74 14.99 -7.06 19.01
CA ASP A 74 15.56 -8.17 18.24
C ASP A 74 16.01 -9.33 19.18
N GLU A 75 16.70 -10.31 18.62
CA GLU A 75 17.21 -11.48 19.33
C GLU A 75 18.27 -11.16 20.39
N ASN A 76 18.93 -10.01 20.31
CA ASN A 76 19.90 -9.50 21.28
C ASN A 76 19.26 -8.57 22.33
N LYS A 77 17.93 -8.43 22.30
CA LYS A 77 17.14 -7.50 23.12
C LYS A 77 17.42 -6.02 22.81
N GLU A 78 17.99 -5.71 21.63
CA GLU A 78 18.12 -4.34 21.15
C GLU A 78 16.78 -3.85 20.60
N VAL A 79 16.41 -2.61 20.94
CA VAL A 79 15.11 -2.04 20.56
C VAL A 79 15.07 -1.72 19.07
N ILE A 80 14.16 -2.36 18.35
CA ILE A 80 13.90 -2.12 16.92
C ILE A 80 12.60 -1.35 16.64
N ALA A 81 11.67 -1.30 17.61
CA ALA A 81 10.50 -0.44 17.58
C ALA A 81 10.18 -0.02 19.02
N SER A 82 10.26 1.28 19.30
CA SER A 82 9.99 1.85 20.62
C SER A 82 8.57 2.41 20.73
N GLU A 83 8.08 2.50 21.98
CA GLU A 83 6.82 3.14 22.35
C GLU A 83 5.61 2.64 21.53
N VAL A 84 5.55 1.34 21.28
CA VAL A 84 4.42 0.72 20.59
C VAL A 84 3.21 0.73 21.49
N SER A 85 2.31 1.68 21.28
CA SER A 85 1.08 1.84 22.05
C SER A 85 -0.08 1.08 21.42
N VAL A 86 -0.64 0.12 22.13
CA VAL A 86 -1.74 -0.72 21.65
C VAL A 86 -2.96 -0.56 22.56
N PRO A 87 -4.12 -0.14 22.01
CA PRO A 87 -5.35 -0.01 22.80
C PRO A 87 -5.76 -1.31 23.47
N ASN A 88 -6.45 -1.21 24.62
CA ASN A 88 -7.06 -2.38 25.25
C ASN A 88 -7.89 -3.18 24.24
N LYS A 89 -7.66 -4.50 24.18
CA LYS A 89 -8.19 -5.42 23.16
C LYS A 89 -7.73 -5.10 21.72
N GLY A 90 -6.64 -4.35 21.57
CA GLY A 90 -6.07 -3.99 20.30
C GLY A 90 -5.13 -5.05 19.71
N THR A 91 -4.77 -4.87 18.46
CA THR A 91 -3.76 -5.68 17.78
C THR A 91 -2.83 -4.77 16.98
N VAL A 92 -1.52 -4.99 17.14
CA VAL A 92 -0.48 -4.35 16.34
C VAL A 92 0.26 -5.39 15.50
N TYR A 93 0.68 -4.98 14.32
CA TYR A 93 1.40 -5.82 13.38
C TYR A 93 2.85 -5.36 13.26
N HIS A 94 3.78 -6.31 13.41
CA HIS A 94 5.20 -6.08 13.20
C HIS A 94 5.72 -7.03 12.12
N LYS A 95 6.50 -6.51 11.16
CA LYS A 95 7.07 -7.31 10.08
C LYS A 95 8.17 -8.21 10.64
N ALA A 96 8.11 -9.50 10.34
CA ALA A 96 9.04 -10.49 10.85
C ALA A 96 9.74 -11.28 9.75
N THR A 97 10.94 -11.75 10.04
CA THR A 97 11.71 -12.67 9.20
C THR A 97 11.67 -14.07 9.81
N LYS A 98 11.38 -15.09 9.00
CA LYS A 98 11.36 -16.49 9.43
C LYS A 98 12.67 -16.88 10.13
N GLY A 99 12.53 -17.54 11.25
CA GLY A 99 13.66 -18.05 12.06
C GLY A 99 14.19 -17.06 13.11
N LYS A 100 13.93 -15.76 12.93
CA LYS A 100 14.35 -14.74 13.92
C LYS A 100 13.48 -14.78 15.17
N THR A 101 14.10 -14.44 16.29
CA THR A 101 13.42 -14.22 17.58
C THR A 101 13.22 -12.72 17.79
N TYR A 102 12.06 -12.36 18.31
CA TYR A 102 11.69 -11.00 18.70
C TYR A 102 11.25 -11.02 20.15
N PHE A 103 11.58 -9.97 20.92
CA PHE A 103 11.11 -9.81 22.28
C PHE A 103 10.17 -8.61 22.39
N LEU A 104 9.08 -8.79 23.11
CA LEU A 104 8.25 -7.68 23.57
C LEU A 104 8.76 -7.28 24.95
N ARG A 105 9.30 -6.08 25.06
CA ARG A 105 9.78 -5.50 26.31
C ARG A 105 8.67 -4.63 26.89
N VAL A 106 7.91 -5.18 27.83
CA VAL A 106 6.75 -4.50 28.45
C VAL A 106 7.21 -3.81 29.71
N LYS A 107 7.03 -2.48 29.79
CA LYS A 107 7.27 -1.71 31.01
C LYS A 107 6.15 -1.96 32.02
N GLY A 108 6.54 -2.28 33.24
CA GLY A 108 5.62 -2.51 34.33
C GLY A 108 4.87 -1.23 34.74
N VAL A 109 3.55 -1.34 34.91
CA VAL A 109 2.73 -0.38 35.62
C VAL A 109 2.15 -1.13 36.80
N VAL A 110 2.50 -0.75 38.04
CA VAL A 110 2.09 -1.43 39.24
C VAL A 110 0.57 -1.62 39.31
N GLY A 111 0.14 -2.84 39.57
CA GLY A 111 -1.28 -3.20 39.65
C GLY A 111 -2.00 -3.43 38.33
N ASN A 112 -1.31 -3.28 37.18
CA ASN A 112 -1.92 -3.54 35.89
C ASN A 112 -1.60 -4.97 35.42
N THR A 113 -2.63 -5.76 35.23
CA THR A 113 -2.52 -7.09 34.61
C THR A 113 -2.78 -6.98 33.12
N HIS A 114 -1.89 -7.55 32.33
CA HIS A 114 -2.04 -7.61 30.88
C HIS A 114 -2.07 -9.04 30.36
N THR A 115 -2.77 -9.26 29.27
CA THR A 115 -2.76 -10.53 28.54
C THR A 115 -2.22 -10.27 27.15
N ILE A 116 -1.20 -11.06 26.75
CA ILE A 116 -0.57 -10.99 25.45
C ILE A 116 -0.74 -12.32 24.72
N SER A 117 -0.98 -12.24 23.41
CA SER A 117 -0.93 -13.38 22.50
C SER A 117 -0.42 -12.94 21.14
N TYR A 118 0.11 -13.87 20.35
CA TYR A 118 0.48 -13.56 18.97
C TYR A 118 0.03 -14.63 17.97
N LYS A 119 -0.04 -14.24 16.70
CA LYS A 119 -0.18 -15.15 15.56
C LYS A 119 0.62 -14.62 14.38
N MET A 120 1.21 -15.54 13.59
CA MET A 120 1.77 -15.16 12.29
C MET A 120 0.64 -14.94 11.30
N LYS A 121 0.66 -13.84 10.53
CA LYS A 121 -0.45 -13.45 9.66
C LYS A 121 -0.01 -12.65 8.45
N ASP A 122 -0.59 -12.96 7.29
CA ASP A 122 -0.53 -12.08 6.11
C ASP A 122 -1.56 -10.97 6.22
N ILE A 123 -1.21 -9.79 5.72
CA ILE A 123 -2.13 -8.67 5.58
C ILE A 123 -2.83 -8.77 4.24
N THR A 124 -4.15 -8.80 4.25
CA THR A 124 -4.97 -8.90 3.04
C THR A 124 -6.01 -7.78 3.02
N ALA A 125 -6.06 -7.04 1.93
CA ALA A 125 -7.13 -6.07 1.72
C ALA A 125 -8.42 -6.81 1.33
N PRO A 126 -9.53 -6.59 2.04
CA PRO A 126 -10.81 -7.20 1.70
C PRO A 126 -11.49 -6.48 0.53
N LYS A 127 -12.47 -7.14 -0.08
CA LYS A 127 -13.37 -6.49 -1.06
C LYS A 127 -14.13 -5.32 -0.43
N TYR A 128 -14.60 -4.41 -1.26
CA TYR A 128 -15.25 -3.15 -0.88
C TYR A 128 -16.33 -3.27 0.20
N ALA A 129 -17.12 -4.35 0.20
CA ALA A 129 -18.19 -4.57 1.18
C ALA A 129 -17.69 -4.77 2.63
N LYS A 130 -16.42 -5.10 2.81
CA LYS A 130 -15.80 -5.32 4.12
C LYS A 130 -14.71 -4.27 4.35
N LYS A 131 -14.58 -3.81 5.59
CA LYS A 131 -13.53 -2.87 6.01
C LYS A 131 -12.72 -3.52 7.11
N TYR A 132 -11.40 -3.31 7.10
CA TYR A 132 -10.53 -3.78 8.16
C TYR A 132 -9.64 -2.65 8.66
N ASN A 133 -9.26 -2.75 9.92
CA ASN A 133 -8.32 -1.85 10.55
C ASN A 133 -7.04 -2.62 10.86
N TYR A 134 -5.92 -1.98 10.58
CA TYR A 134 -4.59 -2.49 10.90
C TYR A 134 -3.80 -1.38 11.56
N THR A 135 -3.10 -1.71 12.63
CA THR A 135 -2.13 -0.83 13.28
C THR A 135 -0.76 -1.48 13.13
N PHE A 136 0.19 -0.79 12.54
CA PHE A 136 1.53 -1.31 12.31
C PHE A 136 2.52 -0.56 13.18
N THR A 137 3.57 -1.23 13.62
CA THR A 137 4.71 -0.54 14.21
C THR A 137 5.37 0.35 13.15
N ASN A 138 5.82 1.53 13.51
CA ASN A 138 6.50 2.42 12.56
C ASN A 138 7.78 1.79 12.00
N ALA A 139 8.48 0.97 12.76
CA ALA A 139 9.63 0.20 12.28
C ALA A 139 9.31 -0.69 11.05
N SER A 140 8.05 -1.16 10.91
CA SER A 140 7.57 -1.89 9.72
C SER A 140 7.15 -0.98 8.56
N PHE A 141 7.33 0.35 8.71
CA PHE A 141 6.88 1.37 7.79
C PHE A 141 7.90 2.47 7.49
N MET A 142 9.12 2.35 7.99
CA MET A 142 10.14 3.42 7.94
C MET A 142 10.44 3.91 6.52
N ASN A 143 10.55 2.98 5.59
CA ASN A 143 10.95 3.27 4.21
C ASN A 143 10.48 2.16 3.26
N GLU A 144 10.78 2.29 1.98
CA GLU A 144 10.37 1.32 0.97
C GLU A 144 10.87 -0.11 1.26
N ASN A 145 12.02 -0.31 1.89
CA ASN A 145 12.57 -1.64 2.18
C ASN A 145 11.86 -2.32 3.35
N SER A 146 11.45 -1.54 4.37
CA SER A 146 10.69 -2.02 5.52
C SER A 146 9.17 -2.03 5.31
N ALA A 147 8.68 -1.60 4.14
CA ALA A 147 7.27 -1.43 3.84
C ALA A 147 6.41 -2.68 4.12
N ALA A 148 5.17 -2.45 4.51
CA ALA A 148 4.16 -3.49 4.59
C ALA A 148 3.64 -3.89 3.20
N PHE A 149 3.36 -5.19 3.03
CA PHE A 149 2.76 -5.74 1.82
C PHE A 149 1.32 -6.17 2.09
N VAL A 150 0.38 -5.42 1.53
CA VAL A 150 -1.05 -5.73 1.60
C VAL A 150 -1.44 -6.53 0.37
N LYS A 151 -1.82 -7.79 0.56
CA LYS A 151 -2.22 -8.69 -0.52
C LYS A 151 -3.62 -8.35 -1.04
N ILE A 152 -3.76 -8.27 -2.36
CA ILE A 152 -5.01 -7.98 -3.05
C ILE A 152 -5.23 -9.03 -4.13
N LYS A 153 -6.41 -9.67 -4.14
CA LYS A 153 -6.80 -10.65 -5.16
C LYS A 153 -7.80 -10.01 -6.11
N ALA A 154 -7.38 -9.71 -7.34
CA ALA A 154 -8.27 -9.17 -8.37
C ALA A 154 -9.12 -10.29 -8.98
N GLY A 155 -10.44 -10.29 -8.77
CA GLY A 155 -11.35 -11.28 -9.31
C GLY A 155 -11.60 -11.12 -10.82
N TYR A 156 -11.63 -9.88 -11.31
CA TYR A 156 -11.84 -9.53 -12.72
C TYR A 156 -10.94 -8.38 -13.17
N ALA A 157 -10.90 -8.13 -14.46
CA ALA A 157 -10.09 -7.05 -15.04
C ALA A 157 -10.78 -5.69 -14.85
N GLY A 158 -9.98 -4.66 -14.61
CA GLY A 158 -10.49 -3.31 -14.45
C GLY A 158 -9.55 -2.42 -13.64
N ILE A 159 -10.08 -1.31 -13.19
CA ILE A 159 -9.38 -0.35 -12.33
C ILE A 159 -9.54 -0.79 -10.90
N LEU A 160 -8.47 -1.29 -10.31
CA LEU A 160 -8.34 -1.55 -8.88
C LEU A 160 -8.22 -0.22 -8.15
N GLN A 161 -8.99 -0.04 -7.11
CA GLN A 161 -8.98 1.12 -6.22
C GLN A 161 -8.83 0.64 -4.79
N LEU A 162 -7.72 0.99 -4.13
CA LEU A 162 -7.45 0.74 -2.72
C LEU A 162 -7.78 2.01 -1.94
N MET A 163 -8.51 1.88 -0.84
CA MET A 163 -8.98 2.99 -0.02
C MET A 163 -8.78 2.68 1.46
N PHE A 164 -8.34 3.67 2.22
CA PHE A 164 -8.19 3.61 3.67
C PHE A 164 -8.05 5.03 4.25
N THR A 165 -8.09 5.15 5.56
CA THR A 165 -7.65 6.36 6.27
C THR A 165 -6.41 6.05 7.08
N THR A 166 -5.56 7.04 7.32
CA THR A 166 -4.32 6.89 8.07
C THR A 166 -4.07 8.12 8.94
N ASN A 167 -3.39 7.92 10.07
CA ASN A 167 -2.97 9.00 10.96
C ASN A 167 -1.65 9.66 10.53
N ASN A 168 -0.85 9.00 9.70
CA ASN A 168 0.41 9.49 9.16
C ASN A 168 0.34 9.61 7.65
N GLU A 169 1.18 10.45 7.07
CA GLU A 169 1.38 10.43 5.62
C GLU A 169 2.09 9.14 5.22
N VAL A 170 1.56 8.45 4.22
CA VAL A 170 2.10 7.18 3.74
C VAL A 170 2.30 7.19 2.24
N ASN A 171 3.30 6.45 1.80
CA ASN A 171 3.55 6.14 0.42
C ASN A 171 2.94 4.78 0.07
N VAL A 172 2.30 4.69 -1.09
CA VAL A 172 1.74 3.46 -1.64
C VAL A 172 2.36 3.19 -3.00
N LYS A 173 2.77 1.94 -3.23
CA LYS A 173 3.26 1.48 -4.52
C LYS A 173 2.72 0.08 -4.79
N PHE A 174 2.22 -0.16 -6.00
CA PHE A 174 1.78 -1.50 -6.35
C PHE A 174 2.91 -2.31 -6.98
N VAL A 175 2.99 -3.57 -6.59
CA VAL A 175 3.96 -4.54 -7.11
C VAL A 175 3.27 -5.85 -7.50
N ASP A 176 3.94 -6.65 -8.31
CA ASP A 176 3.44 -7.94 -8.79
C ASP A 176 3.35 -9.00 -7.68
N LYS A 177 2.85 -10.19 -8.04
CA LYS A 177 2.72 -11.33 -7.11
C LYS A 177 4.04 -11.77 -6.47
N ASN A 178 5.17 -11.52 -7.13
CA ASN A 178 6.50 -11.89 -6.65
C ASN A 178 7.16 -10.77 -5.85
N LYS A 179 6.48 -9.61 -5.69
CA LYS A 179 6.95 -8.41 -5.00
C LYS A 179 8.21 -7.77 -5.62
N LYS A 180 8.50 -8.10 -6.88
CA LYS A 180 9.72 -7.66 -7.60
C LYS A 180 9.43 -6.57 -8.63
N THR A 181 8.34 -6.69 -9.39
CA THR A 181 8.04 -5.78 -10.51
C THR A 181 7.13 -4.66 -10.05
N ASN A 182 7.55 -3.41 -10.25
CA ASN A 182 6.71 -2.23 -9.98
C ASN A 182 5.58 -2.15 -11.01
N LEU A 183 4.35 -2.05 -10.52
CA LEU A 183 3.12 -1.88 -11.32
C LEU A 183 2.62 -0.43 -11.32
N SER A 184 3.11 0.40 -10.39
CA SER A 184 2.84 1.84 -10.33
C SER A 184 4.09 2.63 -9.97
N GLY A 185 4.01 3.98 -10.06
CA GLY A 185 4.86 4.89 -9.33
C GLY A 185 4.52 4.90 -7.84
N ILE A 186 5.21 5.75 -7.09
CA ILE A 186 4.91 6.05 -5.69
C ILE A 186 3.73 7.02 -5.65
N ILE A 187 2.79 6.74 -4.76
CA ILE A 187 1.58 7.51 -4.53
C ILE A 187 1.62 7.97 -3.07
N ALA A 188 1.99 9.23 -2.84
CA ALA A 188 1.92 9.83 -1.50
C ALA A 188 0.46 10.13 -1.15
N THR A 189 0.07 9.86 0.08
CA THR A 189 -1.31 10.06 0.54
C THR A 189 -1.36 10.29 2.05
N LYS A 190 -2.30 11.14 2.46
CA LYS A 190 -2.53 11.52 3.85
C LYS A 190 -4.03 11.48 4.14
N ASP A 191 -4.39 11.26 5.38
CA ASP A 191 -5.77 11.21 5.89
C ASP A 191 -6.65 10.20 5.13
N HIS A 192 -7.23 10.59 4.01
CA HIS A 192 -8.08 9.77 3.16
C HIS A 192 -7.30 9.25 1.96
N ALA A 193 -6.67 8.11 2.12
CA ALA A 193 -5.83 7.49 1.12
C ALA A 193 -6.64 6.86 -0.02
N PHE A 194 -6.22 7.15 -1.24
CA PHE A 194 -6.69 6.48 -2.43
C PHE A 194 -5.48 6.13 -3.31
N ALA A 195 -5.39 4.87 -3.69
CA ALA A 195 -4.36 4.39 -4.62
C ALA A 195 -4.99 3.44 -5.63
N GLY A 196 -4.54 3.48 -6.88
CA GLY A 196 -5.15 2.63 -7.90
C GLY A 196 -4.22 2.23 -9.03
N ILE A 197 -4.56 1.11 -9.68
CA ILE A 197 -3.92 0.60 -10.90
C ILE A 197 -4.92 -0.09 -11.82
N GLY A 198 -4.56 -0.21 -13.09
CA GLY A 198 -5.24 -1.12 -14.01
C GLY A 198 -4.78 -2.56 -13.75
N THR A 199 -5.65 -3.47 -13.34
CA THR A 199 -5.32 -4.88 -13.11
C THR A 199 -6.09 -5.83 -13.99
N ARG A 200 -5.47 -6.96 -14.38
CA ARG A 200 -6.13 -8.04 -15.12
C ARG A 200 -6.86 -8.98 -14.17
N ALA A 201 -7.83 -9.73 -14.72
CA ALA A 201 -8.54 -10.77 -13.99
C ALA A 201 -7.60 -11.81 -13.39
N LYS A 202 -8.02 -12.38 -12.25
CA LYS A 202 -7.33 -13.50 -11.55
C LYS A 202 -5.87 -13.19 -11.17
N LYS A 203 -5.50 -11.90 -11.04
CA LYS A 203 -4.14 -11.51 -10.61
C LYS A 203 -4.10 -11.21 -9.12
N THR A 204 -2.99 -11.64 -8.51
CA THR A 204 -2.59 -11.17 -7.19
C THR A 204 -1.61 -10.02 -7.36
N VAL A 205 -1.89 -8.91 -6.69
CA VAL A 205 -0.98 -7.76 -6.58
C VAL A 205 -0.79 -7.44 -5.11
N TYR A 206 0.30 -6.76 -4.79
CA TYR A 206 0.52 -6.24 -3.45
C TYR A 206 0.56 -4.72 -3.48
N ALA A 207 -0.12 -4.08 -2.56
CA ALA A 207 0.14 -2.70 -2.21
C ALA A 207 1.28 -2.70 -1.19
N LYS A 208 2.39 -2.09 -1.55
CA LYS A 208 3.55 -1.83 -0.71
C LYS A 208 3.30 -0.47 -0.06
N ILE A 209 3.22 -0.40 1.28
CA ILE A 209 2.85 0.81 2.02
C ILE A 209 3.92 1.10 3.06
N TRP A 210 4.36 2.36 3.17
CA TRP A 210 5.33 2.81 4.16
C TRP A 210 5.10 4.29 4.51
N ASN A 211 5.60 4.75 5.66
CA ASN A 211 5.53 6.14 6.06
C ASN A 211 6.31 7.02 5.08
N ALA A 212 5.78 8.20 4.76
CA ALA A 212 6.53 9.22 3.99
C ALA A 212 7.74 9.72 4.80
N GLU A 213 7.56 9.86 6.11
CA GLU A 213 8.62 10.14 7.08
C GLU A 213 8.94 8.85 7.85
N GLY A 214 10.15 8.32 7.66
CA GLY A 214 10.57 7.08 8.33
C GLY A 214 10.89 7.32 9.80
N THR A 215 10.12 6.70 10.71
CA THR A 215 10.39 6.65 12.15
C THR A 215 10.10 5.26 12.70
N ASN A 216 10.88 4.82 13.70
CA ASN A 216 10.67 3.56 14.41
C ASN A 216 9.88 3.73 15.72
N VAL A 217 9.51 4.97 16.06
CA VAL A 217 8.73 5.28 17.27
C VAL A 217 7.24 5.17 16.97
N GLY A 218 6.51 4.47 17.86
CA GLY A 218 5.05 4.39 17.83
C GLY A 218 4.48 3.54 16.70
N VAL A 219 3.30 3.92 16.24
CA VAL A 219 2.47 3.13 15.32
C VAL A 219 1.83 3.96 14.20
N THR A 220 1.64 3.33 13.04
CA THR A 220 0.80 3.85 11.96
C THR A 220 -0.50 3.06 11.88
N SER A 221 -1.61 3.76 11.99
CA SER A 221 -2.96 3.18 11.89
C SER A 221 -3.52 3.31 10.48
N ILE A 222 -3.87 2.19 9.89
CA ILE A 222 -4.59 2.08 8.62
C ILE A 222 -6.03 1.66 8.96
N LYS A 223 -7.00 2.58 8.81
CA LYS A 223 -8.40 2.35 9.16
C LYS A 223 -9.27 2.22 7.92
N GLY A 224 -10.24 1.32 7.98
CA GLY A 224 -11.21 1.12 6.89
C GLY A 224 -10.60 0.60 5.59
N LEU A 225 -9.49 -0.12 5.67
CA LEU A 225 -8.81 -0.69 4.50
C LEU A 225 -9.76 -1.60 3.72
N LYS A 226 -9.91 -1.30 2.44
CA LYS A 226 -10.74 -2.04 1.49
C LYS A 226 -10.31 -1.75 0.07
N TYR A 227 -10.69 -2.64 -0.85
CA TYR A 227 -10.52 -2.38 -2.28
C TYR A 227 -11.81 -2.64 -3.05
N GLN A 228 -11.91 -2.00 -4.20
CA GLN A 228 -12.90 -2.29 -5.23
C GLN A 228 -12.23 -2.39 -6.59
N ILE A 229 -12.92 -3.01 -7.54
CA ILE A 229 -12.49 -3.03 -8.93
C ILE A 229 -13.66 -2.49 -9.77
N ARG A 230 -13.41 -1.44 -10.53
CA ARG A 230 -14.34 -0.96 -11.56
C ARG A 230 -14.04 -1.71 -12.85
N SER A 231 -14.99 -2.50 -13.31
CA SER A 231 -14.84 -3.19 -14.60
C SER A 231 -14.68 -2.18 -15.73
N VAL A 232 -13.77 -2.47 -16.64
CA VAL A 232 -13.54 -1.71 -17.87
C VAL A 232 -13.45 -2.71 -19.01
N GLY A 233 -14.07 -2.42 -20.13
CA GLY A 233 -14.00 -3.25 -21.33
C GLY A 233 -12.52 -3.51 -21.71
N THR A 234 -12.19 -4.77 -21.91
CA THR A 234 -10.79 -5.20 -22.11
C THR A 234 -10.33 -5.22 -23.57
N SER A 235 -11.26 -5.10 -24.51
CA SER A 235 -10.91 -5.16 -25.92
C SER A 235 -10.29 -3.83 -26.36
N ASN A 236 -9.05 -3.90 -26.76
CA ASN A 236 -8.26 -2.75 -27.23
C ASN A 236 -7.72 -3.06 -28.62
N GLY A 237 -8.39 -2.98 -29.69
CA GLY A 237 -7.86 -3.23 -31.04
C GLY A 237 -6.31 -3.13 -31.11
N GLY A 238 -5.60 -4.19 -30.73
CA GLY A 238 -4.15 -4.19 -30.52
C GLY A 238 -3.33 -4.06 -31.80
N SER A 239 -3.97 -4.22 -32.96
CA SER A 239 -3.41 -4.05 -34.30
C SER A 239 -4.36 -3.25 -35.18
N LYS A 240 -3.86 -2.74 -36.31
CA LYS A 240 -4.69 -2.06 -37.30
C LYS A 240 -5.82 -2.96 -37.85
N GLY A 241 -5.55 -4.25 -38.07
CA GLY A 241 -6.53 -5.22 -38.55
C GLY A 241 -7.66 -5.48 -37.54
N SER A 242 -7.38 -5.35 -36.25
CA SER A 242 -8.37 -5.48 -35.17
C SER A 242 -8.87 -4.12 -34.62
N ALA A 243 -8.68 -3.03 -35.38
CA ALA A 243 -9.04 -1.69 -34.95
C ALA A 243 -10.54 -1.57 -34.64
N ARG A 244 -10.87 -0.96 -33.50
CA ARG A 244 -12.25 -0.72 -33.08
C ARG A 244 -12.82 0.51 -33.79
N SER A 245 -14.02 0.38 -34.35
CA SER A 245 -14.70 1.51 -34.98
C SER A 245 -15.14 2.54 -33.96
N LEU A 246 -14.79 3.81 -34.16
CA LEU A 246 -15.36 4.93 -33.44
C LEU A 246 -16.66 5.35 -34.11
N VAL A 247 -17.71 5.45 -33.32
CA VAL A 247 -18.97 6.02 -33.71
C VAL A 247 -18.97 7.51 -33.35
N LYS A 248 -19.33 8.37 -34.30
CA LYS A 248 -19.38 9.81 -34.07
C LYS A 248 -20.23 10.16 -32.86
N GLY A 249 -19.76 11.03 -32.00
CA GLY A 249 -20.42 11.46 -30.76
C GLY A 249 -20.41 10.47 -29.61
N ARG A 250 -19.91 9.24 -29.77
CA ARG A 250 -19.90 8.21 -28.72
C ARG A 250 -18.49 7.94 -28.19
N TYR A 251 -18.38 7.92 -26.86
CA TYR A 251 -17.15 7.51 -26.19
C TYR A 251 -16.94 5.99 -26.27
N LEU A 252 -15.70 5.62 -26.54
CA LEU A 252 -15.20 4.26 -26.43
C LEU A 252 -14.15 4.20 -25.32
N GLU A 253 -14.39 3.42 -24.27
CA GLU A 253 -13.44 3.24 -23.16
C GLU A 253 -12.46 2.10 -23.45
N THR A 254 -11.19 2.30 -23.07
CA THR A 254 -10.11 1.35 -23.27
C THR A 254 -9.33 1.17 -21.98
N PHE A 255 -9.13 -0.07 -21.60
CA PHE A 255 -8.37 -0.49 -20.43
C PHE A 255 -6.88 -0.48 -20.70
N VAL A 256 -6.10 0.05 -19.74
CA VAL A 256 -4.64 0.09 -19.74
C VAL A 256 -4.12 -0.70 -18.54
N PRO A 257 -3.70 -1.96 -18.71
CA PRO A 257 -3.18 -2.76 -17.62
C PRO A 257 -1.81 -2.30 -17.15
N ALA A 258 -1.55 -2.35 -15.86
CA ALA A 258 -0.22 -2.15 -15.29
C ALA A 258 0.76 -3.26 -15.68
N GLY A 259 2.04 -2.95 -15.70
CA GLY A 259 3.14 -3.87 -15.93
C GLY A 259 3.50 -4.10 -17.41
N LYS A 260 2.80 -3.47 -18.35
CA LYS A 260 3.15 -3.49 -19.77
C LYS A 260 2.66 -2.26 -20.52
N THR A 261 3.33 -1.91 -21.58
CA THR A 261 2.81 -0.93 -22.55
C THR A 261 1.72 -1.56 -23.41
N ILE A 262 0.82 -0.73 -23.92
CA ILE A 262 -0.21 -1.13 -24.89
C ILE A 262 -0.19 -0.23 -26.11
N THR A 263 -0.64 -0.79 -27.21
CA THR A 263 -1.02 -0.06 -28.41
C THR A 263 -2.49 -0.37 -28.69
N SER A 264 -3.28 0.67 -29.00
CA SER A 264 -4.68 0.52 -29.36
C SER A 264 -4.94 1.24 -30.67
N TRP A 265 -5.70 0.58 -31.55
CA TRP A 265 -6.08 1.13 -32.84
C TRP A 265 -7.59 1.36 -32.90
N TYR A 266 -7.96 2.52 -33.44
CA TYR A 266 -9.36 2.91 -33.67
C TYR A 266 -9.53 3.28 -35.13
N LYS A 267 -10.66 2.86 -35.71
CA LYS A 267 -11.02 3.10 -37.08
C LYS A 267 -12.07 4.20 -37.14
N VAL A 268 -11.86 5.18 -38.01
CA VAL A 268 -12.78 6.30 -38.29
C VAL A 268 -13.12 6.29 -39.79
N LYS A 269 -14.40 6.27 -40.11
CA LYS A 269 -14.88 6.35 -41.50
C LYS A 269 -15.39 7.78 -41.76
N VAL A 270 -14.63 8.52 -42.55
CA VAL A 270 -14.98 9.88 -43.00
C VAL A 270 -15.79 9.75 -44.30
N SER A 271 -17.06 10.16 -44.29
CA SER A 271 -18.00 9.98 -45.41
C SER A 271 -17.98 11.11 -46.44
N LYS A 272 -17.36 12.24 -46.14
CA LYS A 272 -17.17 13.39 -47.03
C LYS A 272 -15.99 14.22 -46.59
N LYS A 273 -15.42 15.04 -47.47
CA LYS A 273 -14.27 15.92 -47.12
C LYS A 273 -14.64 16.87 -45.98
N GLN A 274 -14.04 16.65 -44.80
CA GLN A 274 -14.32 17.42 -43.58
C GLN A 274 -13.12 17.48 -42.62
N LYS A 275 -13.13 18.47 -41.73
CA LYS A 275 -12.24 18.44 -40.55
C LYS A 275 -12.71 17.34 -39.60
N VAL A 276 -11.76 16.72 -38.90
CA VAL A 276 -12.03 15.67 -37.93
C VAL A 276 -11.51 16.12 -36.57
N SER A 277 -12.33 15.98 -35.56
CA SER A 277 -11.98 16.29 -34.17
C SER A 277 -12.18 15.09 -33.27
N PHE A 278 -11.33 14.97 -32.28
CA PHE A 278 -11.36 13.89 -31.28
C PHE A 278 -11.27 14.48 -29.89
N THR A 279 -12.00 13.87 -28.96
CA THR A 279 -11.87 14.14 -27.54
C THR A 279 -11.37 12.89 -26.84
N ILE A 280 -10.30 13.02 -26.07
CA ILE A 280 -9.81 11.96 -25.21
C ILE A 280 -9.90 12.39 -23.76
N GLU A 281 -10.44 11.53 -22.91
CA GLU A 281 -10.49 11.69 -21.45
C GLU A 281 -9.56 10.68 -20.82
N SER A 282 -8.55 11.18 -20.13
CA SER A 282 -7.59 10.33 -19.40
C SER A 282 -8.22 9.85 -18.09
N ARG A 283 -8.22 8.57 -17.87
CA ARG A 283 -8.57 7.90 -16.61
C ARG A 283 -7.39 7.09 -16.10
N MET A 284 -6.19 7.61 -16.39
CA MET A 284 -4.95 7.05 -15.93
C MET A 284 -4.75 7.43 -14.47
N LEU A 285 -4.59 6.42 -13.61
CA LEU A 285 -4.55 6.61 -12.16
C LEU A 285 -3.14 6.97 -11.71
N GLN A 286 -3.02 8.11 -11.01
CA GLN A 286 -1.81 8.53 -10.28
C GLN A 286 -0.50 8.32 -11.05
N ASN A 287 -0.54 8.64 -12.35
CA ASN A 287 0.56 8.48 -13.27
C ASN A 287 1.08 9.84 -13.74
N LYS A 288 1.43 10.73 -12.80
CA LYS A 288 2.03 12.03 -13.14
C LYS A 288 3.19 11.85 -14.11
N GLY A 289 3.20 12.61 -15.21
CA GLY A 289 4.19 12.51 -16.27
C GLY A 289 4.13 11.20 -17.08
N LYS A 290 3.07 10.38 -16.95
CA LYS A 290 2.87 9.15 -17.71
C LYS A 290 1.92 9.41 -18.85
N GLN A 291 2.41 9.27 -20.06
CA GLN A 291 1.77 9.79 -21.25
C GLN A 291 1.12 8.69 -22.08
N LEU A 292 -0.03 9.06 -22.69
CA LEU A 292 -0.54 8.40 -23.87
C LEU A 292 -0.12 9.21 -25.09
N HIS A 293 0.49 8.56 -26.06
CA HIS A 293 0.86 9.12 -27.34
C HIS A 293 -0.15 8.72 -28.39
N LEU A 294 -0.70 9.70 -29.06
CA LEU A 294 -1.72 9.52 -30.07
C LEU A 294 -1.22 9.96 -31.44
N TYR A 295 -1.49 9.12 -32.44
CA TYR A 295 -1.16 9.38 -33.84
C TYR A 295 -2.42 9.22 -34.70
N ILE A 296 -2.58 10.14 -35.63
CA ILE A 296 -3.58 10.02 -36.71
C ILE A 296 -2.87 9.32 -37.86
N CYS A 297 -3.50 8.29 -38.43
CA CYS A 297 -2.91 7.48 -39.50
C CYS A 297 -3.88 7.41 -40.69
N ASN A 298 -3.31 7.28 -41.91
CA ASN A 298 -4.10 7.04 -43.12
C ASN A 298 -4.62 5.59 -43.19
N SER A 299 -5.25 5.21 -44.28
CA SER A 299 -5.80 3.86 -44.50
C SER A 299 -4.73 2.76 -44.50
N SER A 300 -3.51 3.05 -44.91
CA SER A 300 -2.38 2.09 -44.84
C SER A 300 -1.81 1.95 -43.41
N GLY A 301 -2.12 2.86 -42.49
CA GLY A 301 -1.57 2.91 -41.15
C GLY A 301 -0.35 3.81 -40.99
N LYS A 302 0.04 4.52 -42.05
CA LYS A 302 1.12 5.51 -42.02
C LYS A 302 0.68 6.72 -41.23
N LYS A 303 1.51 7.19 -40.28
CA LYS A 303 1.26 8.38 -39.48
C LYS A 303 1.14 9.63 -40.37
N LEU A 304 0.14 10.45 -40.10
CA LEU A 304 -0.09 11.75 -40.73
C LEU A 304 0.51 12.91 -39.93
N ASN A 305 0.76 12.70 -38.64
CA ASN A 305 1.48 13.62 -37.78
C ASN A 305 2.85 13.00 -37.41
N SER A 306 3.92 13.78 -37.58
CA SER A 306 5.30 13.37 -37.23
C SER A 306 5.41 13.19 -35.70
N ASP A 307 4.94 14.19 -34.96
CA ASP A 307 4.97 14.21 -33.52
C ASP A 307 3.68 13.66 -32.93
N PRO A 308 3.76 12.94 -31.79
CA PRO A 308 2.57 12.45 -31.12
C PRO A 308 1.76 13.59 -30.52
N ILE A 309 0.45 13.46 -30.56
CA ILE A 309 -0.41 14.25 -29.68
C ILE A 309 -0.28 13.65 -28.30
N VAL A 310 0.36 14.38 -27.41
CA VAL A 310 0.61 13.92 -26.04
C VAL A 310 -0.62 14.17 -25.18
N ILE A 311 -1.11 13.11 -24.56
CA ILE A 311 -2.14 13.18 -23.52
C ILE A 311 -1.41 12.97 -22.20
N ASP A 312 -1.07 14.06 -21.58
CA ASP A 312 -0.43 14.12 -20.27
C ASP A 312 -1.46 14.53 -19.22
N GLY A 313 -1.31 13.99 -18.05
CA GLY A 313 -2.19 14.26 -16.93
C GLY A 313 -2.80 13.00 -16.33
N GLU A 314 -2.91 13.04 -15.02
CA GLU A 314 -3.48 11.96 -14.22
C GLU A 314 -4.89 12.31 -13.74
N THR A 315 -5.64 11.27 -13.40
CA THR A 315 -6.90 11.43 -12.68
C THR A 315 -6.63 12.02 -11.31
N THR A 316 -7.19 13.18 -11.03
CA THR A 316 -7.18 13.77 -9.68
C THR A 316 -8.25 13.10 -8.82
N VAL A 317 -7.89 12.75 -7.59
CA VAL A 317 -8.81 12.15 -6.63
C VAL A 317 -8.96 13.08 -5.44
N VAL A 318 -10.17 13.55 -5.23
CA VAL A 318 -10.53 14.46 -4.13
C VAL A 318 -11.50 13.74 -3.21
N TYR A 319 -11.27 13.84 -1.89
CA TYR A 319 -12.19 13.34 -0.89
C TYR A 319 -13.09 14.47 -0.36
N LYS A 320 -14.41 14.36 -0.61
CA LYS A 320 -15.45 15.23 -0.02
C LYS A 320 -16.59 14.33 0.44
N LYS A 321 -16.52 13.79 1.70
CA LYS A 321 -17.40 12.72 2.22
C LYS A 321 -17.33 11.39 1.43
N LYS A 322 -16.99 11.44 0.14
CA LYS A 322 -16.70 10.30 -0.75
C LYS A 322 -15.59 10.68 -1.73
N TYR A 323 -14.90 9.69 -2.27
CA TYR A 323 -13.89 9.95 -3.31
C TYR A 323 -14.56 10.43 -4.60
N LYS A 324 -14.14 11.60 -5.09
CA LYS A 324 -14.51 12.16 -6.40
C LYS A 324 -13.30 12.11 -7.30
N MET A 325 -13.48 11.63 -8.52
CA MET A 325 -12.43 11.57 -9.54
C MET A 325 -12.66 12.67 -10.57
N GLU A 326 -11.63 13.43 -10.85
CA GLU A 326 -11.59 14.45 -11.90
C GLU A 326 -10.65 13.97 -12.99
N TYR A 327 -11.16 13.93 -14.21
CA TYR A 327 -10.47 13.34 -15.35
C TYR A 327 -9.99 14.44 -16.30
N PRO A 328 -8.67 14.51 -16.62
CA PRO A 328 -8.16 15.39 -17.66
C PRO A 328 -8.80 15.07 -19.01
N VAL A 329 -9.25 16.10 -19.69
CA VAL A 329 -9.86 16.01 -21.03
C VAL A 329 -9.03 16.83 -22.00
N LYS A 330 -8.73 16.26 -23.17
CA LYS A 330 -8.07 16.96 -24.26
C LYS A 330 -8.83 16.74 -25.55
N THR A 331 -9.16 17.85 -26.22
CA THR A 331 -9.72 17.85 -27.58
C THR A 331 -8.63 18.25 -28.56
N PHE A 332 -8.57 17.56 -29.67
CA PHE A 332 -7.64 17.85 -30.78
C PHE A 332 -8.33 17.56 -32.09
N GLY A 333 -7.91 18.25 -33.13
CA GLY A 333 -8.51 18.13 -34.44
C GLY A 333 -7.49 18.32 -35.57
N THR A 334 -7.93 18.05 -36.79
CA THR A 334 -7.12 18.30 -37.98
C THR A 334 -7.28 19.76 -38.43
N THR A 335 -6.19 20.40 -38.79
CA THR A 335 -6.20 21.75 -39.41
C THR A 335 -6.75 21.68 -40.84
N ALA A 336 -6.35 20.66 -41.60
CA ALA A 336 -6.82 20.38 -42.94
C ALA A 336 -8.10 19.52 -42.94
N LYS A 337 -8.91 19.65 -43.97
CA LYS A 337 -10.04 18.74 -44.24
C LYS A 337 -9.53 17.41 -44.75
N PHE A 338 -9.90 16.32 -44.14
CA PHE A 338 -9.61 14.98 -44.62
C PHE A 338 -10.56 14.64 -45.79
N PRO A 339 -10.03 14.06 -46.88
CA PRO A 339 -10.85 13.44 -47.91
C PRO A 339 -11.74 12.35 -47.36
N GLU A 340 -12.78 11.98 -48.12
CA GLU A 340 -13.54 10.76 -47.84
C GLU A 340 -12.61 9.56 -47.77
N GLY A 341 -12.83 8.68 -46.79
CA GLY A 341 -11.99 7.51 -46.61
C GLY A 341 -11.95 6.95 -45.20
N THR A 342 -11.10 5.96 -45.01
CA THR A 342 -10.86 5.32 -43.73
C THR A 342 -9.56 5.85 -43.14
N TYR A 343 -9.61 6.25 -41.88
CA TYR A 343 -8.48 6.71 -41.09
C TYR A 343 -8.38 5.91 -39.81
N TYR A 344 -7.21 5.94 -39.18
CA TYR A 344 -6.98 5.26 -37.93
C TYR A 344 -6.40 6.22 -36.89
N ILE A 345 -6.78 5.99 -35.64
CA ILE A 345 -6.14 6.61 -34.49
C ILE A 345 -5.35 5.52 -33.78
N LYS A 346 -4.06 5.73 -33.62
CA LYS A 346 -3.17 4.86 -32.84
C LYS A 346 -2.89 5.51 -31.51
N VAL A 347 -3.18 4.83 -30.40
CA VAL A 347 -2.90 5.29 -29.04
C VAL A 347 -1.91 4.33 -28.39
N GLU A 348 -0.80 4.85 -27.88
CA GLU A 348 0.27 4.09 -27.23
C GLU A 348 0.48 4.58 -25.80
N SER A 349 0.57 3.65 -24.84
CA SER A 349 1.05 4.00 -23.50
C SER A 349 2.59 3.94 -23.49
N LYS A 350 3.23 4.97 -22.94
CA LYS A 350 4.70 5.12 -22.99
C LYS A 350 5.46 4.32 -21.95
N THR A 351 4.85 4.01 -20.80
CA THR A 351 5.55 3.32 -19.72
C THR A 351 4.77 2.11 -19.23
N LYS A 352 5.48 1.13 -18.68
CA LYS A 352 4.90 -0.07 -18.06
C LYS A 352 4.11 0.24 -16.78
N THR A 353 4.38 1.38 -16.14
CA THR A 353 3.68 1.83 -14.94
C THR A 353 2.49 2.73 -15.23
N SER A 354 2.27 3.17 -16.49
CA SER A 354 1.05 3.84 -16.92
C SER A 354 -0.09 2.84 -16.92
N SER A 355 -1.11 3.05 -16.10
CA SER A 355 -2.25 2.14 -16.01
C SER A 355 -3.55 2.84 -15.62
N GLY A 356 -4.67 2.19 -15.87
CA GLY A 356 -5.99 2.74 -15.65
C GLY A 356 -6.89 2.52 -16.84
N ALA A 357 -7.46 3.59 -17.38
CA ALA A 357 -8.23 3.58 -18.62
C ALA A 357 -8.14 4.95 -19.30
N TYR A 358 -8.60 5.02 -20.52
CA TYR A 358 -8.97 6.26 -21.19
C TYR A 358 -10.23 6.03 -22.01
N ARG A 359 -10.93 7.08 -22.33
CA ARG A 359 -12.02 7.02 -23.31
C ARG A 359 -11.78 8.03 -24.40
N ILE A 360 -12.07 7.62 -25.63
CA ILE A 360 -11.90 8.43 -26.82
C ILE A 360 -13.25 8.57 -27.55
N LYS A 361 -13.49 9.75 -28.08
CA LYS A 361 -14.69 10.07 -28.88
C LYS A 361 -14.27 10.79 -30.15
N TRP A 362 -14.90 10.44 -31.26
CA TRP A 362 -14.86 11.21 -32.51
C TRP A 362 -16.02 12.18 -32.52
N GLU A 363 -15.74 13.48 -32.79
CA GLU A 363 -16.74 14.55 -32.86
C GLU A 363 -17.35 14.67 -34.27
#